data_a65589eff13f2898211af5a87314bd8a
#
_entry.id   a65589eff13f2898211af5a87314bd8a
#
_cell.length_a   1.000
_cell.length_b   1.000
_cell.length_c   1.000
_cell.angle_alpha   90.00
_cell.angle_beta   90.00
_cell.angle_gamma   90.00
#
_symmetry.space_group_name_H-M   'P 1'
#
loop_
_entity.id
_entity.type
_entity.pdbx_description
1 polymer ?
#
loop_
_entity_poly.entity_id
_entity_poly.type
_entity_poly.pdbx_seq_one_letter_code
_entity_poly.pdbx_strand_id
1 'polypeptide(L)'
;FFLPPHVRHSPQRPMAGSIGLVIEPKRPDGHKDAFEWYCFECDALVHRSEVQLKSIVDDLPVVYKRFYADEEARTCPNCGALHPGKEPPQGWVPDLGTLDNRNLVNGSLKETA
;
A
#
# COMPACT_ATOMS: atom_id res chain seq x y z
N PHE A 1 -2.02 1.17 -20.54
CA PHE A 1 -1.70 -0.05 -19.80
C PHE A 1 -2.98 -0.68 -19.25
N PHE A 2 -3.17 -1.96 -19.50
CA PHE A 2 -4.31 -2.73 -19.01
C PHE A 2 -3.86 -3.70 -17.92
N LEU A 3 -4.49 -3.62 -16.76
CA LEU A 3 -4.27 -4.56 -15.66
C LEU A 3 -5.45 -5.54 -15.61
N PRO A 4 -5.25 -6.82 -15.94
CA PRO A 4 -6.32 -7.80 -15.90
C PRO A 4 -6.75 -8.10 -14.45
N PRO A 5 -7.94 -8.69 -14.24
CA PRO A 5 -8.36 -9.10 -12.91
C PRO A 5 -7.44 -10.16 -12.32
N HIS A 6 -7.44 -10.28 -10.99
CA HIS A 6 -6.65 -11.24 -10.22
C HIS A 6 -5.12 -11.07 -10.28
N VAL A 7 -4.65 -9.92 -10.74
CA VAL A 7 -3.23 -9.56 -10.65
C VAL A 7 -3.03 -8.68 -9.44
N ARG A 8 -2.15 -9.10 -8.53
CA ARG A 8 -1.79 -8.25 -7.40
C ARG A 8 -1.07 -6.98 -7.88
N HIS A 9 -1.42 -5.86 -7.32
CA HIS A 9 -0.87 -4.57 -7.75
C HIS A 9 -0.91 -3.57 -6.61
N SER A 10 -0.04 -2.57 -6.72
CA SER A 10 -0.02 -1.44 -5.82
C SER A 10 0.18 -0.17 -6.64
N PRO A 11 -0.86 0.64 -6.82
CA PRO A 11 -0.71 1.90 -7.54
C PRO A 11 0.27 2.82 -6.82
N GLN A 12 1.20 3.39 -7.55
CA GLN A 12 2.19 4.31 -7.02
C GLN A 12 2.07 5.67 -7.70
N ARG A 13 2.23 6.72 -6.93
CA ARG A 13 2.19 8.10 -7.40
C ARG A 13 3.47 8.82 -6.94
N PRO A 14 4.61 8.50 -7.57
CA PRO A 14 5.91 8.99 -7.11
C PRO A 14 6.12 10.48 -7.36
N MET A 15 5.37 11.08 -8.26
CA MET A 15 5.54 12.49 -8.60
C MET A 15 4.61 13.38 -7.77
N ALA A 16 5.19 14.38 -7.10
CA ALA A 16 4.41 15.39 -6.40
C ALA A 16 3.47 16.12 -7.38
N GLY A 17 2.25 16.40 -6.93
CA GLY A 17 1.22 17.04 -7.76
C GLY A 17 0.56 16.15 -8.82
N SER A 18 0.95 14.87 -8.91
CA SER A 18 0.26 13.93 -9.79
C SER A 18 -1.18 13.71 -9.33
N ILE A 19 -2.10 13.58 -10.29
CA ILE A 19 -3.51 13.36 -10.03
C ILE A 19 -3.88 11.95 -10.48
N GLY A 20 -4.46 11.17 -9.56
CA GLY A 20 -5.05 9.88 -9.87
C GLY A 20 -6.57 9.96 -9.81
N LEU A 21 -7.23 9.41 -10.82
CA LEU A 21 -8.68 9.26 -10.83
C LEU A 21 -9.02 7.78 -10.73
N VAL A 22 -9.79 7.43 -9.71
CA VAL A 22 -10.28 6.06 -9.50
C VAL A 22 -11.80 6.07 -9.57
N ILE A 23 -12.34 5.22 -10.42
CA ILE A 23 -13.79 5.04 -10.57
C ILE A 23 -14.12 3.61 -10.18
N GLU A 24 -14.85 3.45 -9.10
CA GLU A 24 -15.23 2.14 -8.57
C GLU A 24 -16.74 2.08 -8.30
N PRO A 25 -17.37 0.91 -8.53
CA PRO A 25 -18.75 0.73 -8.10
C PRO A 25 -18.82 0.73 -6.57
N LYS A 26 -19.99 1.13 -6.06
CA LYS A 26 -20.26 1.02 -4.63
C LYS A 26 -20.17 -0.44 -4.19
N ARG A 27 -19.48 -0.69 -3.09
CA ARG A 27 -19.34 -2.03 -2.53
C ARG A 27 -20.66 -2.47 -1.91
N PRO A 28 -21.14 -3.68 -2.21
CA PRO A 28 -22.31 -4.26 -1.55
C PRO A 28 -22.07 -4.44 -0.05
N ASP A 29 -23.14 -4.46 0.73
CA ASP A 29 -23.05 -4.77 2.16
C ASP A 29 -22.42 -6.16 2.35
N GLY A 30 -21.49 -6.25 3.31
CA GLY A 30 -20.75 -7.49 3.59
C GLY A 30 -19.57 -7.78 2.67
N HIS A 31 -19.38 -6.98 1.60
CA HIS A 31 -18.20 -7.11 0.75
C HIS A 31 -16.93 -6.67 1.51
N LYS A 32 -15.91 -7.51 1.45
CA LYS A 32 -14.61 -7.21 2.05
C LYS A 32 -13.55 -7.04 0.98
N ASP A 33 -12.77 -5.99 1.11
CA ASP A 33 -11.53 -5.81 0.38
C ASP A 33 -10.39 -6.46 1.16
N ALA A 34 -9.39 -6.97 0.45
CA ALA A 34 -8.20 -7.53 1.05
C ALA A 34 -6.97 -6.73 0.67
N PHE A 35 -6.14 -6.47 1.68
CA PHE A 35 -4.84 -5.82 1.52
C PHE A 35 -3.77 -6.82 1.89
N GLU A 36 -2.79 -6.99 1.00
CA GLU A 36 -1.76 -8.00 1.15
C GLU A 36 -0.38 -7.37 1.03
N TRP A 37 0.52 -7.78 1.89
CA TRP A 37 1.93 -7.39 1.84
C TRP A 37 2.77 -8.63 1.62
N TYR A 38 3.73 -8.52 0.73
CA TYR A 38 4.60 -9.62 0.31
C TYR A 38 6.04 -9.32 0.67
N CYS A 39 6.79 -10.36 0.99
CA CYS A 39 8.18 -10.26 1.35
C CYS A 39 9.03 -9.85 0.14
N PHE A 40 9.92 -8.87 0.33
CA PHE A 40 10.83 -8.44 -0.73
C PHE A 40 11.99 -9.41 -0.96
N GLU A 41 12.27 -10.27 0.01
CA GLU A 41 13.36 -11.24 -0.09
C GLU A 41 12.91 -12.56 -0.72
N CYS A 42 11.76 -13.08 -0.35
CA CYS A 42 11.30 -14.40 -0.78
C CYS A 42 9.92 -14.41 -1.47
N ASP A 43 9.28 -13.27 -1.62
CA ASP A 43 7.95 -13.09 -2.24
C ASP A 43 6.79 -13.83 -1.54
N ALA A 44 7.01 -14.36 -0.36
CA ALA A 44 5.94 -14.98 0.42
C ALA A 44 4.98 -13.94 0.98
N LEU A 45 3.73 -14.33 1.21
CA LEU A 45 2.75 -13.48 1.87
C LEU A 45 3.18 -13.21 3.33
N VAL A 46 3.37 -11.95 3.65
CA VAL A 46 3.74 -11.50 5.01
C VAL A 46 2.50 -11.26 5.85
N HIS A 47 1.55 -10.51 5.32
CA HIS A 47 0.34 -10.14 6.04
C HIS A 47 -0.83 -9.95 5.08
N ARG A 48 -2.02 -10.32 5.54
CA ARG A 48 -3.28 -10.09 4.84
C ARG A 48 -4.29 -9.50 5.81
N SER A 49 -4.90 -8.41 5.42
CA SER A 49 -5.97 -7.75 6.16
C SER A 49 -7.22 -7.69 5.30
N GLU A 50 -8.32 -8.22 5.79
CA GLU A 50 -9.63 -8.10 5.15
C GLU A 50 -10.48 -7.08 5.91
N VAL A 51 -11.08 -6.16 5.19
CA VAL A 51 -11.86 -5.08 5.78
C VAL A 51 -13.03 -4.69 4.88
N GLN A 52 -14.16 -4.42 5.48
CA GLN A 52 -15.28 -3.79 4.77
C GLN A 52 -15.04 -2.28 4.74
N LEU A 53 -14.69 -1.76 3.56
CA LEU A 53 -14.49 -0.34 3.37
C LEU A 53 -15.85 0.37 3.22
N LYS A 54 -16.11 1.32 4.09
CA LYS A 54 -17.25 2.25 3.98
C LYS A 54 -16.79 3.60 3.45
N SER A 55 -15.62 4.04 3.90
CA SER A 55 -14.97 5.27 3.45
C SER A 55 -13.51 4.97 3.18
N ILE A 56 -13.08 5.13 1.94
CA ILE A 56 -11.68 4.92 1.56
C ILE A 56 -10.78 5.90 2.32
N VAL A 57 -11.22 7.13 2.47
CA VAL A 57 -10.44 8.19 3.14
C VAL A 57 -10.23 7.89 4.62
N ASP A 58 -11.24 7.34 5.29
CA ASP A 58 -11.19 7.10 6.73
C ASP A 58 -10.67 5.71 7.08
N ASP A 59 -11.08 4.69 6.34
CA ASP A 59 -10.83 3.29 6.69
C ASP A 59 -9.47 2.79 6.19
N LEU A 60 -9.06 3.21 5.01
CA LEU A 60 -7.82 2.75 4.39
C LEU A 60 -6.57 3.12 5.20
N PRO A 61 -6.42 4.35 5.69
CA PRO A 61 -5.26 4.71 6.52
C PRO A 61 -5.13 3.86 7.78
N VAL A 62 -6.23 3.44 8.36
CA VAL A 62 -6.25 2.59 9.56
C VAL A 62 -5.62 1.23 9.29
N VAL A 63 -5.97 0.62 8.15
CA VAL A 63 -5.41 -0.67 7.73
C VAL A 63 -3.90 -0.59 7.57
N TYR A 64 -3.41 0.42 6.86
CA TYR A 64 -1.98 0.63 6.66
C TYR A 64 -1.23 0.94 7.95
N LYS A 65 -1.78 1.82 8.79
CA LYS A 65 -1.14 2.19 10.06
C LYS A 65 -0.99 1.00 11.00
N ARG A 66 -1.98 0.12 11.04
CA ARG A 66 -1.90 -1.11 11.86
C ARG A 66 -0.75 -2.00 11.42
N PHE A 67 -0.63 -2.25 10.13
CA PHE A 67 0.46 -3.05 9.59
C PHE A 67 1.82 -2.40 9.85
N TYR A 68 1.96 -1.10 9.59
CA TYR A 68 3.23 -0.39 9.76
C TYR A 68 3.71 -0.33 11.21
N ALA A 69 2.78 -0.27 12.15
CA ALA A 69 3.10 -0.20 13.58
C ALA A 69 3.41 -1.56 14.21
N ASP A 70 3.06 -2.65 13.55
CA ASP A 70 3.17 -4.00 14.08
C ASP A 70 4.37 -4.73 13.44
N GLU A 71 5.48 -4.79 14.17
CA GLU A 71 6.70 -5.45 13.71
C GLU A 71 6.51 -6.96 13.52
N GLU A 72 5.71 -7.59 14.37
CA GLU A 72 5.39 -9.01 14.24
C GLU A 72 4.61 -9.27 12.95
N ALA A 73 3.61 -8.44 12.65
CA ALA A 73 2.85 -8.53 11.39
C ALA A 73 3.73 -8.28 10.17
N ARG A 74 4.80 -7.49 10.29
CA ARG A 74 5.76 -7.20 9.22
C ARG A 74 6.85 -8.26 9.07
N THR A 75 6.98 -9.18 10.01
CA THR A 75 7.98 -10.24 9.92
C THR A 75 7.51 -11.36 8.99
N CYS A 76 8.30 -11.68 7.98
CA CYS A 76 7.97 -12.72 7.03
C CYS A 76 7.92 -14.09 7.72
N PRO A 77 6.81 -14.82 7.64
CA PRO A 77 6.69 -16.13 8.26
C PRO A 77 7.54 -17.20 7.57
N ASN A 78 8.00 -16.94 6.37
CA ASN A 78 8.81 -17.90 5.60
C ASN A 78 10.31 -17.70 5.80
N CYS A 79 10.84 -16.49 5.63
CA CYS A 79 12.28 -16.23 5.69
C CYS A 79 12.72 -15.40 6.91
N GLY A 80 11.79 -14.85 7.69
CA GLY A 80 12.08 -14.02 8.84
C GLY A 80 12.51 -12.58 8.53
N ALA A 81 12.55 -12.19 7.26
CA ALA A 81 12.88 -10.82 6.89
C ALA A 81 11.78 -9.85 7.36
N LEU A 82 12.19 -8.68 7.81
CA LEU A 82 11.27 -7.63 8.21
C LEU A 82 10.84 -6.80 6.99
N HIS A 83 9.54 -6.79 6.71
CA HIS A 83 8.99 -5.91 5.68
C HIS A 83 9.24 -4.44 6.07
N PRO A 84 9.74 -3.59 5.17
CA PRO A 84 10.12 -2.20 5.50
C PRO A 84 8.92 -1.32 5.89
N GLY A 85 7.71 -1.82 5.76
CA GLY A 85 6.51 -1.08 6.11
C GLY A 85 6.23 0.03 5.10
N LYS A 86 6.24 1.25 5.58
CA LYS A 86 5.94 2.45 4.80
C LYS A 86 7.06 2.82 3.83
N GLU A 87 8.30 2.49 4.16
CA GLU A 87 9.44 2.86 3.33
C GLU A 87 9.50 2.01 2.07
N PRO A 88 9.47 2.60 0.88
CA PRO A 88 9.61 1.84 -0.34
C PRO A 88 11.02 1.22 -0.40
N PRO A 89 11.15 0.01 -0.95
CA PRO A 89 12.46 -0.59 -1.14
C PRO A 89 13.33 0.28 -2.03
N GLN A 90 14.62 0.23 -1.79
CA GLN A 90 15.58 0.91 -2.64
C GLN A 90 15.43 0.45 -4.09
N GLY A 91 15.32 1.41 -5.01
CA GLY A 91 15.14 1.14 -6.45
C GLY A 91 13.69 0.97 -6.91
N TRP A 92 12.73 0.95 -6.00
CA TRP A 92 11.30 0.91 -6.35
C TRP A 92 10.77 2.26 -6.81
N VAL A 93 11.31 3.31 -6.28
CA VAL A 93 11.07 4.64 -6.80
C VAL A 93 12.15 4.87 -7.82
N PRO A 94 11.83 4.94 -9.12
CA PRO A 94 12.83 5.30 -10.10
C PRO A 94 13.48 6.61 -9.66
N ASP A 95 14.74 6.75 -9.94
CA ASP A 95 15.50 7.93 -9.59
C ASP A 95 14.79 9.17 -10.13
N LEU A 96 13.92 9.70 -9.34
CA LEU A 96 13.17 10.92 -9.62
C LEU A 96 14.03 12.15 -9.34
N GLY A 97 15.32 11.95 -9.21
CA GLY A 97 16.49 12.86 -9.17
C GLY A 97 16.34 14.16 -8.41
N THR A 98 15.13 14.61 -8.23
CA THR A 98 14.82 15.91 -7.66
C THR A 98 13.59 15.93 -6.77
N LEU A 99 12.89 14.79 -6.65
CA LEU A 99 11.73 14.75 -5.78
C LEU A 99 12.19 14.50 -4.35
N ASP A 100 11.97 15.52 -3.54
CA ASP A 100 12.15 15.40 -2.11
C ASP A 100 11.26 14.28 -1.59
N ASN A 101 11.86 13.15 -1.22
CA ASN A 101 11.16 11.99 -0.68
C ASN A 101 10.25 12.37 0.50
N ARG A 102 10.59 13.44 1.22
CA ARG A 102 9.74 13.96 2.29
C ARG A 102 8.41 14.50 1.77
N ASN A 103 8.42 15.10 0.60
CA ASN A 103 7.19 15.59 -0.03
C ASN A 103 6.33 14.46 -0.57
N LEU A 104 6.91 13.40 -1.09
CA LEU A 104 6.17 12.21 -1.52
C LEU A 104 5.47 11.53 -0.34
N VAL A 105 6.19 11.35 0.75
CA VAL A 105 5.63 10.74 1.95
C VAL A 105 4.55 11.62 2.58
N ASN A 106 4.82 12.90 2.70
CA ASN A 106 3.88 13.84 3.29
C ASN A 106 2.67 14.12 2.39
N GLY A 107 2.88 14.20 1.08
CA GLY A 107 1.80 14.37 0.10
C GLY A 107 0.86 13.17 0.10
N SER A 108 1.40 11.97 0.05
CA SER A 108 0.61 10.73 0.12
C SER A 108 -0.18 10.62 1.42
N LEU A 109 0.42 10.99 2.55
CA LEU A 109 -0.26 10.97 3.85
C LEU A 109 -1.33 12.05 3.99
N LYS A 110 -1.15 13.20 3.39
CA LYS A 110 -2.14 14.27 3.41
C LYS A 110 -3.33 13.97 2.49
N GLU A 111 -3.09 13.31 1.39
CA GLU A 111 -4.14 12.94 0.44
C GLU A 111 -4.96 11.74 0.92
N THR A 112 -4.38 10.88 1.74
CA THR A 112 -5.05 9.71 2.31
C THR A 112 -5.55 9.93 3.74
N ALA A 113 -5.19 11.01 4.33
CA ALA A 113 -5.68 11.44 5.64
C ALA A 113 -6.77 12.48 5.47
#